data_76e9223aa064e6a955f4c3873d543abd
#
_entry.id   76e9223aa064e6a955f4c3873d543abd
#
_cell.length_a   1.000
_cell.length_b   1.000
_cell.length_c   1.000
_cell.angle_alpha   90.00
_cell.angle_beta   90.00
_cell.angle_gamma   90.00
#
_symmetry.space_group_name_H-M   'P 1'
#
loop_
_entity.id
_entity.type
_entity.pdbx_description
1 polymer ?
#
loop_
_entity_poly.entity_id
_entity_poly.type
_entity_poly.pdbx_seq_one_letter_code
_entity_poly.pdbx_strand_id
1 'polypeptide(L)' 'MKITVLNFEVAEVDTLEIPAELAGAQIEVLEGFLIGKGYDLGSIEWMCHE' A
#
# COMPACT_ATOMS: atom_id res chain seq x y z
N MET A 1 -6.06 1.41 10.50
CA MET A 1 -6.16 0.69 9.24
C MET A 1 -4.80 0.46 8.66
N LYS A 2 -4.59 -0.67 8.03
CA LYS A 2 -3.30 -1.08 7.52
C LYS A 2 -3.38 -1.48 6.06
N ILE A 3 -2.25 -1.42 5.37
CA ILE A 3 -2.09 -1.97 4.01
C ILE A 3 -1.04 -3.07 4.08
N THR A 4 -1.37 -4.24 3.57
CA THR A 4 -0.39 -5.31 3.37
C THR A 4 -0.03 -5.34 1.90
N VAL A 5 1.25 -5.29 1.62
CA VAL A 5 1.81 -5.25 0.27
C VAL A 5 2.60 -6.51 0.00
N LEU A 6 2.25 -7.19 -1.09
CA LEU A 6 3.05 -8.30 -1.60
C LEU A 6 3.94 -7.73 -2.71
N ASN A 7 5.24 -7.64 -2.43
CA ASN A 7 6.18 -7.06 -3.38
C ASN A 7 6.89 -8.17 -4.13
N PHE A 8 6.46 -8.39 -5.37
CA PHE A 8 6.99 -9.48 -6.21
C PHE A 8 8.38 -9.19 -6.74
N GLU A 9 8.80 -7.92 -6.74
CA GLU A 9 10.11 -7.54 -7.25
C GLU A 9 11.23 -8.06 -6.36
N VAL A 10 10.99 -8.07 -5.05
CA VAL A 10 11.98 -8.50 -4.06
C VAL A 10 11.47 -9.66 -3.19
N ALA A 11 10.32 -10.22 -3.53
CA ALA A 11 9.70 -11.35 -2.82
C ALA A 11 9.51 -11.07 -1.32
N GLU A 12 8.98 -9.88 -1.00
CA GLU A 12 8.75 -9.47 0.38
C GLU A 12 7.28 -9.17 0.63
N VAL A 13 6.87 -9.31 1.88
CA VAL A 13 5.54 -8.94 2.34
C VAL A 13 5.72 -7.87 3.42
N ASP A 14 5.11 -6.71 3.20
CA ASP A 14 5.20 -5.60 4.13
C ASP A 14 3.81 -5.21 4.61
N THR A 15 3.72 -4.77 5.85
CA THR A 15 2.48 -4.21 6.39
C THR A 15 2.76 -2.78 6.85
N LEU A 16 1.97 -1.84 6.34
CA LEU A 16 2.15 -0.42 6.62
C LEU A 16 0.93 0.13 7.33
N GLU A 17 1.14 1.07 8.24
CA GLU A 17 0.04 1.83 8.84
C GLU A 17 -0.40 2.91 7.88
N ILE A 18 -1.71 3.07 7.72
CA ILE A 18 -2.28 4.15 6.92
C ILE A 18 -2.57 5.34 7.85
N PRO A 19 -2.10 6.55 7.54
CA PRO A 19 -2.45 7.73 8.33
C PRO A 19 -3.97 7.87 8.44
N ALA A 20 -4.45 8.35 9.58
CA ALA A 20 -5.88 8.49 9.83
C ALA A 20 -6.58 9.32 8.77
N GLU A 21 -5.92 10.33 8.24
CA GLU A 21 -6.49 11.19 7.21
C GLU A 21 -6.69 10.51 5.87
N LEU A 22 -6.03 9.35 5.65
CA LEU A 22 -6.20 8.56 4.44
C LEU A 22 -7.13 7.37 4.66
N ALA A 23 -7.58 7.14 5.88
CA ALA A 23 -8.52 6.06 6.16
C ALA A 23 -9.83 6.33 5.41
N GLY A 24 -10.28 5.37 4.61
CA GLY A 24 -11.47 5.55 3.78
C GLY A 24 -11.22 6.29 2.48
N ALA A 25 -9.97 6.64 2.18
CA ALA A 25 -9.65 7.33 0.93
C ALA A 25 -9.87 6.40 -0.27
N GLN A 26 -10.02 7.01 -1.44
CA GLN A 26 -10.19 6.26 -2.67
C GLN A 26 -8.89 5.56 -3.06
N ILE A 27 -9.02 4.53 -3.90
CA ILE A 27 -7.90 3.71 -4.34
C ILE A 27 -6.76 4.56 -4.92
N GLU A 28 -7.08 5.57 -5.73
CA GLU A 28 -6.07 6.43 -6.34
C GLU A 28 -5.19 7.13 -5.30
N VAL A 29 -5.80 7.55 -4.20
CA VAL A 29 -5.07 8.22 -3.13
C VAL A 29 -4.14 7.23 -2.43
N LEU A 30 -4.63 6.01 -2.18
CA LEU A 30 -3.82 4.97 -1.56
C LEU A 30 -2.68 4.52 -2.46
N GLU A 31 -2.92 4.47 -3.77
CA GLU A 31 -1.85 4.17 -4.72
C GLU A 31 -0.76 5.23 -4.69
N GLY A 32 -1.16 6.51 -4.60
CA GLY A 32 -0.20 7.60 -4.44
C GLY A 32 0.63 7.46 -3.17
N PHE A 33 -0.01 7.03 -2.09
CA PHE A 33 0.68 6.76 -0.83
C PHE A 33 1.74 5.67 -1.01
N LEU A 34 1.39 4.59 -1.71
CA LEU A 34 2.33 3.49 -1.95
C LEU A 34 3.49 3.93 -2.85
N ILE A 35 3.21 4.69 -3.89
CA ILE A 35 4.25 5.23 -4.76
C ILE A 35 5.21 6.10 -3.95
N GLY A 36 4.68 6.91 -3.05
CA GLY A 36 5.50 7.74 -2.17
C GLY A 36 6.36 6.93 -1.22
N LYS A 37 6.01 5.68 -0.96
CA LYS A 37 6.82 4.77 -0.14
C LYS A 37 7.85 4.00 -0.98
N GLY A 38 7.89 4.22 -2.29
CA GLY A 38 8.89 3.60 -3.15
C GLY A 38 8.44 2.32 -3.83
N TYR A 39 7.16 1.99 -3.78
CA TYR A 39 6.65 0.80 -4.45
C TYR A 39 6.35 1.08 -5.92
N ASP A 40 6.54 0.06 -6.75
CA ASP A 40 6.15 0.07 -8.15
C ASP A 40 4.84 -0.70 -8.25
N LEU A 41 3.75 0.00 -8.53
CA LEU A 41 2.41 -0.60 -8.55
C LEU A 41 2.28 -1.77 -9.53
N GLY A 42 3.10 -1.78 -10.58
CA GLY A 42 3.09 -2.89 -11.54
C GLY A 42 3.72 -4.17 -11.00
N SER A 43 4.45 -4.08 -9.89
CA SER A 43 5.18 -5.20 -9.31
C SER A 43 4.66 -5.61 -7.94
N ILE A 44 3.51 -5.09 -7.52
CA ILE A 44 2.95 -5.40 -6.20
C ILE A 44 1.48 -5.76 -6.30
N GLU A 45 1.02 -6.48 -5.28
CA GLU A 45 -0.39 -6.63 -4.96
C GLU A 45 -0.57 -6.10 -3.54
N TRP A 46 -1.70 -5.51 -3.26
CA TRP A 46 -1.92 -4.92 -1.94
C TRP A 46 -3.38 -4.94 -1.55
N MET A 47 -3.62 -4.89 -0.24
CA MET A 47 -4.98 -4.81 0.29
C MET A 47 -4.99 -4.03 1.58
N CYS A 48 -6.11 -3.36 1.83
CA CYS A 48 -6.35 -2.67 3.10
C CYS A 48 -7.06 -3.60 4.06
N HIS A 49 -6.74 -3.47 5.34
CA HIS A 49 -7.40 -4.26 6.39
C HIS A 49 -7.24 -3.57 7.75
N GLU A 50 -7.95 -4.05 8.73
CA GLU A 50 -7.87 -3.52 10.09
C GLU A 50 -6.66 -4.00 10.87
#